data_eadfb4596da09632a0a87c380b0ec9fe
#
_entry.id   eadfb4596da09632a0a87c380b0ec9fe
#
_cell.length_a   1.000
_cell.length_b   1.000
_cell.length_c   1.000
_cell.angle_alpha   90.00
_cell.angle_beta   90.00
_cell.angle_gamma   90.00
#
_symmetry.space_group_name_H-M   'P 1'
#
loop_
_entity.id
_entity.type
_entity.pdbx_description
1 polymer ?
#
loop_
_entity_poly.entity_id
_entity_poly.type
_entity_poly.pdbx_seq_one_letter_code
_entity_poly.pdbx_strand_id
1 'polypeptide(L)'
;AAPEPSSAAAQGQAKPVQKTLSEEEMTTLKPLLDAVAACAEKEFKQVPDPATAAMVVYALVNSDVYTEADGERTQTWVSDALLEKIYTDCFENTKTPLDFSSFSLMERKDNGYAFSPSDTGQGAKIETLSSEKTNNDTYQIKVNIKSYDDLELSGTGKFIVRKNKNSKFGFCIVSWEYVWNA
;
A
#
# COMPACT_ATOMS: atom_id res chain seq x y z
N ALA A 1 23.94 -59.89 17.25
CA ALA A 1 24.09 -58.61 16.53
C ALA A 1 22.99 -57.66 16.98
N ALA A 2 23.37 -56.55 17.58
CA ALA A 2 22.43 -55.53 18.00
C ALA A 2 21.87 -54.82 16.74
N PRO A 3 20.56 -54.61 16.63
CA PRO A 3 20.04 -53.82 15.55
C PRO A 3 20.56 -52.41 15.65
N GLU A 4 21.09 -51.90 14.59
CA GLU A 4 21.45 -50.53 14.50
C GLU A 4 20.25 -49.63 14.75
N PRO A 5 20.35 -48.58 15.55
CA PRO A 5 19.29 -47.62 15.63
C PRO A 5 19.16 -46.99 14.24
N SER A 6 17.98 -47.11 13.66
CA SER A 6 17.65 -46.35 12.46
C SER A 6 17.98 -44.88 12.74
N SER A 7 18.88 -44.31 11.96
CA SER A 7 19.08 -42.87 12.02
C SER A 7 17.73 -42.21 11.90
N ALA A 8 17.37 -41.44 12.91
CA ALA A 8 16.21 -40.58 12.81
C ALA A 8 16.32 -39.81 11.50
N ALA A 9 15.38 -39.99 10.63
CA ALA A 9 15.32 -39.20 9.41
C ALA A 9 15.49 -37.75 9.82
N ALA A 10 16.44 -37.05 9.22
CA ALA A 10 16.62 -35.66 9.47
C ALA A 10 15.25 -35.00 9.23
N GLN A 11 14.60 -34.69 10.30
CA GLN A 11 13.40 -33.87 10.21
C GLN A 11 13.83 -32.59 9.55
N GLY A 12 13.44 -32.40 8.30
CA GLY A 12 13.68 -31.15 7.63
C GLY A 12 13.24 -30.05 8.58
N GLN A 13 14.19 -29.25 9.03
CA GLN A 13 13.85 -28.11 9.86
C GLN A 13 12.84 -27.30 9.06
N ALA A 14 11.60 -27.27 9.49
CA ALA A 14 10.60 -26.37 8.95
C ALA A 14 11.25 -24.98 8.99
N LYS A 15 11.35 -24.31 7.83
CA LYS A 15 11.83 -22.92 7.80
C LYS A 15 11.06 -22.16 8.86
N PRO A 16 11.70 -21.41 9.74
CA PRO A 16 11.00 -20.65 10.76
C PRO A 16 9.96 -19.80 10.06
N VAL A 17 8.71 -19.92 10.49
CA VAL A 17 7.61 -19.13 9.95
C VAL A 17 7.94 -17.68 10.26
N GLN A 18 8.15 -16.88 9.21
CA GLN A 18 8.42 -15.46 9.37
C GLN A 18 7.19 -14.80 9.99
N LYS A 19 7.33 -14.36 11.23
CA LYS A 19 6.24 -13.74 12.00
C LYS A 19 6.13 -12.24 11.76
N THR A 20 7.19 -11.61 11.27
CA THR A 20 7.28 -10.17 11.01
C THR A 20 7.80 -9.92 9.61
N LEU A 21 7.51 -8.76 9.05
CA LEU A 21 8.10 -8.32 7.80
C LEU A 21 9.59 -7.99 8.00
N SER A 22 10.41 -8.32 6.99
CA SER A 22 11.80 -7.90 6.95
C SER A 22 11.92 -6.39 6.70
N GLU A 23 13.09 -5.82 6.97
CA GLU A 23 13.36 -4.41 6.65
C GLU A 23 13.24 -4.13 5.15
N GLU A 24 13.66 -5.05 4.31
CA GLU A 24 13.54 -4.94 2.85
C GLU A 24 12.08 -4.93 2.42
N GLU A 25 11.27 -5.84 2.95
CA GLU A 25 9.83 -5.89 2.68
C GLU A 25 9.14 -4.60 3.14
N MET A 26 9.47 -4.08 4.32
CA MET A 26 8.93 -2.82 4.81
C MET A 26 9.36 -1.62 3.97
N THR A 27 10.61 -1.58 3.52
CA THR A 27 11.10 -0.51 2.64
C THR A 27 10.37 -0.51 1.31
N THR A 28 10.12 -1.68 0.73
CA THR A 28 9.39 -1.83 -0.53
C THR A 28 7.92 -1.45 -0.39
N LEU A 29 7.31 -1.76 0.74
CA LEU A 29 5.90 -1.48 1.02
C LEU A 29 5.63 -0.02 1.43
N LYS A 30 6.60 0.63 2.04
CA LYS A 30 6.44 1.96 2.64
C LYS A 30 5.84 3.02 1.71
N PRO A 31 6.21 3.16 0.43
CA PRO A 31 5.60 4.15 -0.46
C PRO A 31 4.08 3.99 -0.60
N LEU A 32 3.59 2.76 -0.59
CA LEU A 32 2.15 2.49 -0.63
C LEU A 32 1.47 2.92 0.67
N LEU A 33 2.05 2.59 1.82
CA LEU A 33 1.51 2.98 3.12
C LEU A 33 1.51 4.51 3.29
N ASP A 34 2.56 5.18 2.85
CA ASP A 34 2.64 6.64 2.86
C ASP A 34 1.58 7.28 1.96
N ALA A 35 1.34 6.72 0.77
CA ALA A 35 0.30 7.22 -0.13
C ALA A 35 -1.11 7.10 0.46
N VAL A 36 -1.40 5.97 1.10
CA VAL A 36 -2.68 5.78 1.80
C VAL A 36 -2.81 6.73 2.99
N ALA A 37 -1.75 6.90 3.76
CA ALA A 37 -1.74 7.83 4.90
C ALA A 37 -1.95 9.28 4.45
N ALA A 38 -1.37 9.69 3.32
CA ALA A 38 -1.53 11.03 2.76
C ALA A 38 -2.99 11.33 2.36
N CYS A 39 -3.76 10.29 2.04
CA CYS A 39 -5.17 10.39 1.68
C CYS A 39 -6.12 10.17 2.87
N ALA A 40 -5.58 9.96 4.08
CA ALA A 40 -6.38 9.67 5.26
C ALA A 40 -7.11 10.92 5.76
N GLU A 41 -8.39 10.99 5.51
CA GLU A 41 -9.30 11.88 6.23
C GLU A 41 -9.70 11.26 7.57
N LYS A 42 -10.32 12.05 8.42
CA LYS A 42 -10.45 11.84 9.88
C LYS A 42 -10.98 10.50 10.39
N GLU A 43 -11.63 9.69 9.59
CA GLU A 43 -12.08 8.34 10.00
C GLU A 43 -12.17 7.42 8.79
N PHE A 44 -11.23 6.52 8.64
CA PHE A 44 -11.32 5.45 7.66
C PHE A 44 -11.53 4.10 8.31
N LYS A 45 -12.66 3.53 8.04
CA LYS A 45 -12.94 2.13 8.33
C LYS A 45 -13.15 1.40 7.00
N GLN A 46 -12.26 0.43 6.73
CA GLN A 46 -12.45 -0.60 5.69
C GLN A 46 -12.00 -0.25 4.27
N VAL A 47 -12.19 -1.22 3.38
CA VAL A 47 -11.87 -1.22 1.96
C VAL A 47 -12.15 0.13 1.32
N PRO A 48 -11.22 0.68 0.51
CA PRO A 48 -11.42 2.00 -0.07
C PRO A 48 -12.68 2.04 -0.89
N ASP A 49 -13.46 3.09 -0.71
CA ASP A 49 -14.41 3.44 -1.73
C ASP A 49 -13.65 3.84 -3.01
N PRO A 50 -14.30 3.82 -4.19
CA PRO A 50 -13.64 4.11 -5.45
C PRO A 50 -12.98 5.49 -5.51
N ALA A 51 -13.52 6.47 -4.81
CA ALA A 51 -12.96 7.83 -4.78
C ALA A 51 -11.67 7.87 -3.94
N THR A 52 -11.65 7.22 -2.78
CA THR A 52 -10.43 7.12 -1.96
C THR A 52 -9.34 6.33 -2.67
N ALA A 53 -9.68 5.22 -3.31
CA ALA A 53 -8.73 4.46 -4.12
C ALA A 53 -8.14 5.32 -5.25
N ALA A 54 -8.96 6.13 -5.90
CA ALA A 54 -8.52 7.08 -6.91
C ALA A 54 -7.53 8.12 -6.35
N MET A 55 -7.76 8.63 -5.15
CA MET A 55 -6.84 9.55 -4.48
C MET A 55 -5.48 8.90 -4.19
N VAL A 56 -5.46 7.66 -3.72
CA VAL A 56 -4.23 6.90 -3.47
C VAL A 56 -3.45 6.68 -4.77
N VAL A 57 -4.14 6.27 -5.83
CA VAL A 57 -3.54 6.08 -7.15
C VAL A 57 -2.95 7.38 -7.67
N TYR A 58 -3.68 8.49 -7.55
CA TYR A 58 -3.17 9.82 -7.92
C TYR A 58 -1.91 10.19 -7.13
N ALA A 59 -1.90 9.97 -5.82
CA ALA A 59 -0.74 10.26 -4.99
C ALA A 59 0.51 9.50 -5.46
N LEU A 60 0.34 8.26 -5.89
CA LEU A 60 1.43 7.44 -6.45
C LEU A 60 1.86 7.88 -7.86
N VAL A 61 0.92 8.34 -8.68
CA VAL A 61 1.24 8.93 -10.00
C VAL A 61 2.02 10.23 -9.83
N ASN A 62 1.61 11.06 -8.88
CA ASN A 62 2.23 12.36 -8.61
C ASN A 62 3.57 12.25 -7.87
N SER A 63 3.81 11.14 -7.19
CA SER A 63 5.13 10.79 -6.66
C SER A 63 5.94 10.06 -7.73
N ASP A 64 7.25 10.10 -7.67
CA ASP A 64 8.10 9.43 -8.65
C ASP A 64 8.20 7.89 -8.48
N VAL A 65 7.22 7.29 -7.82
CA VAL A 65 7.16 5.83 -7.60
C VAL A 65 6.91 5.08 -8.91
N TYR A 66 6.05 5.60 -9.75
CA TYR A 66 5.79 5.06 -11.10
C TYR A 66 6.39 5.97 -12.15
N THR A 67 7.16 5.39 -13.06
CA THR A 67 7.87 6.08 -14.14
C THR A 67 7.42 5.58 -15.49
N GLU A 68 7.95 6.15 -16.57
CA GLU A 68 7.70 5.69 -17.95
C GLU A 68 8.10 4.22 -18.18
N ALA A 69 9.01 3.69 -17.35
CA ALA A 69 9.38 2.27 -17.40
C ALA A 69 8.24 1.34 -16.93
N ASP A 70 7.30 1.84 -16.16
CA ASP A 70 6.15 1.08 -15.63
C ASP A 70 4.96 1.06 -16.60
N GLY A 71 4.86 2.04 -17.48
CA GLY A 71 3.76 2.18 -18.45
C GLY A 71 3.72 3.56 -19.08
N GLU A 72 2.74 3.79 -19.92
CA GLU A 72 2.63 5.04 -20.68
C GLU A 72 2.22 6.20 -19.75
N ARG A 73 3.12 7.12 -19.60
CA ARG A 73 2.89 8.37 -18.90
C ARG A 73 3.83 9.47 -19.36
N THR A 74 3.41 10.70 -19.12
CA THR A 74 4.26 11.89 -19.15
C THR A 74 4.26 12.55 -17.77
N GLN A 75 4.82 13.73 -17.62
CA GLN A 75 4.75 14.48 -16.39
C GLN A 75 3.34 15.01 -16.06
N THR A 76 2.46 15.07 -17.06
CA THR A 76 1.12 15.67 -16.97
C THR A 76 0.00 14.77 -17.50
N TRP A 77 0.31 13.56 -17.88
CA TRP A 77 -0.66 12.60 -18.39
C TRP A 77 -0.29 11.17 -18.01
N VAL A 78 -1.29 10.33 -17.80
CA VAL A 78 -1.14 8.91 -17.46
C VAL A 78 -2.20 8.09 -18.20
N SER A 79 -1.78 6.94 -18.75
CA SER A 79 -2.69 6.04 -19.46
C SER A 79 -3.63 5.29 -18.52
N ASP A 80 -4.79 4.90 -19.04
CA ASP A 80 -5.71 4.00 -18.33
C ASP A 80 -5.05 2.68 -17.93
N ALA A 81 -4.20 2.13 -18.81
CA ALA A 81 -3.50 0.88 -18.55
C ALA A 81 -2.55 0.99 -17.35
N LEU A 82 -1.83 2.11 -17.23
CA LEU A 82 -0.96 2.34 -16.08
C LEU A 82 -1.76 2.59 -14.80
N LEU A 83 -2.85 3.33 -14.87
CA LEU A 83 -3.75 3.52 -13.72
C LEU A 83 -4.32 2.20 -13.19
N GLU A 84 -4.73 1.32 -14.09
CA GLU A 84 -5.21 -0.02 -13.71
C GLU A 84 -4.11 -0.85 -13.06
N LYS A 85 -2.90 -0.81 -13.61
CA LYS A 85 -1.72 -1.47 -13.02
C LYS A 85 -1.44 -0.96 -11.60
N ILE A 86 -1.45 0.35 -11.40
CA ILE A 86 -1.23 0.96 -10.09
C ILE A 86 -2.33 0.50 -9.12
N TYR A 87 -3.57 0.52 -9.55
CA TYR A 87 -4.69 0.07 -8.74
C TYR A 87 -4.52 -1.38 -8.27
N THR A 88 -4.18 -2.29 -9.17
CA THR A 88 -3.95 -3.70 -8.85
C THR A 88 -2.69 -3.94 -8.02
N ASP A 89 -1.68 -3.08 -8.14
CA ASP A 89 -0.50 -3.13 -7.26
C ASP A 89 -0.82 -2.71 -5.82
N CYS A 90 -1.80 -1.82 -5.65
CA CYS A 90 -2.12 -1.23 -4.34
C CYS A 90 -3.10 -2.07 -3.52
N PHE A 91 -4.17 -2.56 -4.15
CA PHE A 91 -5.31 -3.13 -3.43
C PHE A 91 -5.62 -4.56 -3.89
N GLU A 92 -6.01 -5.39 -2.93
CA GLU A 92 -6.42 -6.76 -3.23
C GLU A 92 -7.74 -6.79 -4.00
N ASN A 93 -8.71 -5.97 -3.60
CA ASN A 93 -10.00 -5.89 -4.25
C ASN A 93 -10.06 -4.69 -5.19
N THR A 94 -10.04 -4.94 -6.48
CA THR A 94 -10.11 -3.94 -7.55
C THR A 94 -11.34 -4.13 -8.45
N LYS A 95 -12.38 -4.78 -7.95
CA LYS A 95 -13.60 -5.07 -8.72
C LYS A 95 -14.38 -3.82 -9.09
N THR A 96 -14.37 -2.82 -8.21
CA THR A 96 -15.02 -1.53 -8.46
C THR A 96 -14.02 -0.62 -9.19
N PRO A 97 -14.39 -0.04 -10.34
CA PRO A 97 -13.52 0.89 -11.06
C PRO A 97 -13.15 2.11 -10.23
N LEU A 98 -11.95 2.66 -10.47
CA LEU A 98 -11.53 3.93 -9.89
C LEU A 98 -12.52 5.04 -10.28
N ASP A 99 -12.84 5.91 -9.33
CA ASP A 99 -13.71 7.06 -9.54
C ASP A 99 -12.95 8.38 -9.33
N PHE A 100 -12.62 9.05 -10.43
CA PHE A 100 -11.98 10.37 -10.42
C PHE A 100 -12.98 11.52 -10.56
N SER A 101 -14.27 11.26 -10.58
CA SER A 101 -15.31 12.28 -10.88
C SER A 101 -15.35 13.44 -9.89
N SER A 102 -15.03 13.18 -8.62
CA SER A 102 -14.94 14.21 -7.57
C SER A 102 -13.54 14.84 -7.44
N PHE A 103 -12.60 14.42 -8.28
CA PHE A 103 -11.20 14.78 -8.17
C PHE A 103 -10.81 15.76 -9.27
N SER A 104 -10.80 17.06 -8.95
CA SER A 104 -10.58 18.14 -9.91
C SER A 104 -9.16 18.18 -10.53
N LEU A 105 -8.21 17.44 -9.97
CA LEU A 105 -6.83 17.38 -10.46
C LEU A 105 -6.63 16.37 -11.60
N MET A 106 -7.62 15.53 -11.87
CA MET A 106 -7.59 14.53 -12.94
C MET A 106 -8.68 14.83 -13.95
N GLU A 107 -8.30 15.05 -15.20
CA GLU A 107 -9.21 15.30 -16.30
C GLU A 107 -9.08 14.23 -17.38
N ARG A 108 -10.20 13.66 -17.79
CA ARG A 108 -10.22 12.66 -18.86
C ARG A 108 -9.64 13.23 -20.15
N LYS A 109 -8.61 12.60 -20.70
CA LYS A 109 -7.97 12.98 -21.96
C LYS A 109 -7.41 11.76 -22.67
N ASP A 110 -7.84 11.57 -23.91
CA ASP A 110 -7.47 10.41 -24.73
C ASP A 110 -7.77 9.09 -24.00
N ASN A 111 -6.87 8.12 -24.03
CA ASN A 111 -7.00 6.87 -23.29
C ASN A 111 -6.37 6.96 -21.89
N GLY A 112 -6.62 8.02 -21.17
CA GLY A 112 -6.04 8.26 -19.88
C GLY A 112 -6.56 9.52 -19.22
N TYR A 113 -5.72 10.10 -18.38
CA TYR A 113 -6.03 11.32 -17.63
C TYR A 113 -4.87 12.31 -17.71
N ALA A 114 -5.22 13.56 -17.99
CA ALA A 114 -4.33 14.68 -17.74
C ALA A 114 -4.40 15.03 -16.25
N PHE A 115 -3.27 15.36 -15.65
CA PHE A 115 -3.20 15.78 -14.26
C PHE A 115 -2.22 16.94 -14.12
N SER A 116 -2.54 17.83 -13.18
CA SER A 116 -1.60 18.87 -12.77
C SER A 116 -0.72 18.30 -11.66
N PRO A 117 0.62 18.30 -11.84
CA PRO A 117 1.51 18.00 -10.75
C PRO A 117 1.20 19.00 -9.64
N SER A 118 0.62 18.56 -8.57
CA SER A 118 0.45 19.41 -7.41
C SER A 118 1.52 19.02 -6.40
N ASP A 119 2.07 20.03 -5.77
CA ASP A 119 2.71 19.90 -4.49
C ASP A 119 1.60 19.53 -3.48
N THR A 120 1.01 18.35 -3.68
CA THR A 120 0.09 17.80 -2.69
C THR A 120 0.92 17.62 -1.46
N GLY A 121 0.81 18.57 -0.59
CA GLY A 121 1.48 18.60 0.68
C GLY A 121 1.38 17.21 1.27
N GLN A 122 2.46 16.72 1.74
CA GLN A 122 2.54 15.43 2.39
C GLN A 122 1.53 15.48 3.53
N GLY A 123 0.30 14.97 3.27
CA GLY A 123 -0.81 15.10 4.21
C GLY A 123 -0.54 14.42 5.55
N ALA A 124 0.22 13.32 5.56
CA ALA A 124 0.60 12.62 6.77
C ALA A 124 1.87 11.80 6.57
N LYS A 125 2.62 11.64 7.67
CA LYS A 125 3.77 10.75 7.76
C LYS A 125 3.44 9.58 8.68
N ILE A 126 3.85 8.39 8.29
CA ILE A 126 3.74 7.21 9.13
C ILE A 126 5.08 6.80 9.71
N GLU A 127 5.01 6.25 10.89
CA GLU A 127 6.10 5.52 11.53
C GLU A 127 5.59 4.11 11.88
N THR A 128 6.24 3.09 11.36
CA THR A 128 5.88 1.71 11.64
C THR A 128 6.26 1.33 13.05
N LEU A 129 5.29 0.87 13.83
CA LEU A 129 5.48 0.39 15.20
C LEU A 129 5.77 -1.09 15.24
N SER A 130 4.99 -1.87 14.48
CA SER A 130 5.10 -3.32 14.47
C SER A 130 4.47 -3.92 13.22
N SER A 131 4.93 -5.11 12.87
CA SER A 131 4.28 -5.95 11.88
C SER A 131 4.14 -7.36 12.45
N GLU A 132 3.02 -8.00 12.21
CA GLU A 132 2.73 -9.34 12.71
C GLU A 132 2.00 -10.16 11.65
N LYS A 133 2.45 -11.39 11.43
CA LYS A 133 1.75 -12.33 10.56
C LYS A 133 0.48 -12.81 11.26
N THR A 134 -0.66 -12.58 10.64
CA THR A 134 -1.98 -12.96 11.18
C THR A 134 -2.53 -14.23 10.57
N ASN A 135 -2.18 -14.51 9.32
CA ASN A 135 -2.62 -15.69 8.58
C ASN A 135 -1.64 -15.94 7.42
N ASN A 136 -1.89 -16.97 6.59
CA ASN A 136 -1.08 -17.24 5.41
C ASN A 136 -0.92 -16.00 4.55
N ASP A 137 0.34 -15.58 4.36
CA ASP A 137 0.71 -14.43 3.55
C ASP A 137 0.07 -13.08 3.95
N THR A 138 -0.64 -13.03 5.07
CA THR A 138 -1.32 -11.84 5.58
C THR A 138 -0.62 -11.31 6.82
N TYR A 139 -0.42 -10.00 6.85
CA TYR A 139 0.26 -9.30 7.93
C TYR A 139 -0.56 -8.10 8.41
N GLN A 140 -0.50 -7.86 9.71
CA GLN A 140 -1.02 -6.65 10.32
C GLN A 140 0.14 -5.70 10.62
N ILE A 141 0.04 -4.47 10.15
CA ILE A 141 1.05 -3.43 10.39
C ILE A 141 0.41 -2.34 11.23
N LYS A 142 0.98 -2.07 12.39
CA LYS A 142 0.60 -0.95 13.25
C LYS A 142 1.52 0.22 13.01
N VAL A 143 0.95 1.41 12.90
CA VAL A 143 1.68 2.63 12.60
C VAL A 143 1.25 3.77 13.52
N ASN A 144 2.16 4.70 13.77
CA ASN A 144 1.84 6.06 14.21
C ASN A 144 1.71 6.96 12.99
N ILE A 145 0.76 7.88 13.03
CA ILE A 145 0.52 8.86 11.97
C ILE A 145 0.70 10.24 12.57
N LYS A 146 1.38 11.10 11.82
CA LYS A 146 1.50 12.53 12.14
C LYS A 146 1.06 13.34 10.92
N SER A 147 0.22 14.34 11.14
CA SER A 147 -0.11 15.31 10.11
C SER A 147 1.09 16.23 9.84
N TYR A 148 1.34 16.53 8.56
CA TYR A 148 2.32 17.56 8.19
C TYR A 148 1.79 18.97 8.33
N ASP A 149 0.48 19.14 8.14
CA ASP A 149 -0.17 20.46 8.23
C ASP A 149 -0.40 20.87 9.68
N ASP A 150 -0.55 19.90 10.56
CA ASP A 150 -0.69 20.11 12.00
C ASP A 150 0.20 19.11 12.73
N LEU A 151 1.38 19.54 13.13
CA LEU A 151 2.37 18.71 13.83
C LEU A 151 1.91 18.20 15.19
N GLU A 152 0.88 18.80 15.76
CA GLU A 152 0.28 18.35 17.02
C GLU A 152 -0.75 17.26 16.78
N LEU A 153 -1.30 17.16 15.58
CA LEU A 153 -2.24 16.12 15.24
C LEU A 153 -1.52 14.80 14.96
N SER A 154 -1.72 13.85 15.83
CA SER A 154 -1.19 12.51 15.72
C SER A 154 -2.30 11.46 15.84
N GLY A 155 -2.03 10.27 15.39
CA GLY A 155 -2.96 9.16 15.48
C GLY A 155 -2.27 7.82 15.37
N THR A 156 -3.06 6.78 15.41
CA THR A 156 -2.62 5.41 15.19
C THR A 156 -3.37 4.81 14.02
N GLY A 157 -2.72 3.90 13.33
CA GLY A 157 -3.32 3.18 12.21
C GLY A 157 -2.96 1.71 12.23
N LYS A 158 -3.75 0.95 11.50
CA LYS A 158 -3.55 -0.46 11.28
C LYS A 158 -3.84 -0.79 9.82
N PHE A 159 -2.86 -1.42 9.18
CA PHE A 159 -3.02 -1.95 7.83
C PHE A 159 -3.07 -3.46 7.88
N ILE A 160 -3.95 -4.05 7.11
CA ILE A 160 -3.90 -5.47 6.77
C ILE A 160 -3.41 -5.56 5.33
N VAL A 161 -2.30 -6.24 5.13
CA VAL A 161 -1.67 -6.44 3.83
C VAL A 161 -1.48 -7.93 3.55
N ARG A 162 -1.55 -8.30 2.29
CA ARG A 162 -1.31 -9.68 1.84
C ARG A 162 -0.20 -9.71 0.81
N LYS A 163 0.72 -10.68 0.94
CA LYS A 163 1.77 -10.90 -0.06
C LYS A 163 1.19 -11.03 -1.45
N ASN A 164 1.76 -10.27 -2.37
CA ASN A 164 1.46 -10.36 -3.80
C ASN A 164 2.76 -10.09 -4.58
N LYS A 165 3.36 -11.15 -5.09
CA LYS A 165 4.61 -11.06 -5.85
C LYS A 165 4.49 -10.27 -7.16
N ASN A 166 3.28 -10.05 -7.64
CA ASN A 166 3.01 -9.28 -8.86
C ASN A 166 2.87 -7.78 -8.57
N SER A 167 2.70 -7.40 -7.31
CA SER A 167 2.65 -6.00 -6.91
C SER A 167 4.06 -5.40 -6.86
N LYS A 168 4.18 -4.17 -7.32
CA LYS A 168 5.40 -3.36 -7.18
C LYS A 168 5.87 -3.23 -5.73
N PHE A 169 4.92 -3.27 -4.79
CA PHE A 169 5.18 -3.14 -3.35
C PHE A 169 5.39 -4.48 -2.64
N GLY A 170 5.29 -5.60 -3.36
CA GLY A 170 5.36 -6.95 -2.79
C GLY A 170 4.14 -7.39 -2.00
N PHE A 171 3.23 -6.48 -1.75
CA PHE A 171 1.98 -6.66 -0.98
C PHE A 171 0.88 -5.81 -1.57
N CYS A 172 -0.37 -6.24 -1.37
CA CYS A 172 -1.55 -5.42 -1.59
C CYS A 172 -2.26 -5.16 -0.28
N ILE A 173 -2.89 -3.99 -0.18
CA ILE A 173 -3.72 -3.63 0.97
C ILE A 173 -5.05 -4.36 0.88
N VAL A 174 -5.40 -5.04 1.97
CA VAL A 174 -6.70 -5.68 2.18
C VAL A 174 -7.65 -4.72 2.87
N SER A 175 -7.17 -4.06 3.93
CA SER A 175 -7.94 -3.06 4.68
C SER A 175 -7.01 -2.16 5.48
N TRP A 176 -7.55 -1.04 5.95
CA TRP A 176 -6.87 -0.17 6.90
C TRP A 176 -7.85 0.55 7.80
N GLU A 177 -7.33 1.02 8.92
CA GLU A 177 -8.07 1.72 9.93
C GLU A 177 -7.19 2.80 10.57
N TYR A 178 -7.70 4.01 10.72
CA TYR A 178 -7.01 5.09 11.41
C TYR A 178 -7.86 5.67 12.53
N VAL A 179 -7.19 6.11 13.58
CA VAL A 179 -7.78 6.90 14.64
C VAL A 179 -6.86 8.09 14.91
N TRP A 180 -7.37 9.28 14.64
CA TRP A 180 -6.68 10.51 15.01
C TRP A 180 -6.98 10.83 16.47
N ASN A 181 -5.94 11.14 17.21
CA ASN A 181 -6.07 11.65 18.57
C ASN A 181 -6.38 13.14 18.46
N ALA A 182 -7.55 13.51 18.87
CA ALA A 182 -7.93 14.92 18.92
C ALA A 182 -7.20 15.64 20.06
#